data_385f614b82613453ac2ed6307bda7ac2
#
_entry.id   385f614b82613453ac2ed6307bda7ac2
#
_cell.length_a   1.000
_cell.length_b   1.000
_cell.length_c   1.000
_cell.angle_alpha   90.00
_cell.angle_beta   90.00
_cell.angle_gamma   90.00
#
_symmetry.space_group_name_H-M   'P 1'
#
loop_
_entity.id
_entity.type
_entity.pdbx_description
1 polymer ?
#
loop_
_entity_poly.entity_id
_entity_poly.type
_entity_poly.pdbx_seq_one_letter_code
_entity_poly.pdbx_strand_id
1 'polypeptide(L)'
;MEFKDDKIFESKEYKDFVKRVVNYDSSIIKTSSFLKENFNVDLELTENGDITLKAGDGCVNESQSLLDAKEYVKNNLDPDYYNEVLFI
;
A
#
# COMPACT_ATOMS: atom_id res chain seq x y z
N MET A 1 -3.87 16.21 -29.97
CA MET A 1 -4.01 16.49 -29.36
C MET A 1 -3.41 16.96 -28.60
N GLU A 2 -3.32 17.38 -28.39
CA GLU A 2 -2.89 17.69 -27.94
C GLU A 2 -2.56 18.24 -27.20
N PHE A 3 -2.35 18.68 -26.95
CA PHE A 3 -1.77 19.22 -26.36
C PHE A 3 -2.35 19.92 -25.21
N LYS A 4 -3.33 20.03 -24.79
CA LYS A 4 -4.10 20.16 -23.58
C LYS A 4 -3.45 19.43 -22.43
N ASP A 5 -2.78 18.34 -22.75
CA ASP A 5 -2.08 17.55 -21.79
C ASP A 5 -0.99 18.32 -21.06
N ASP A 6 -0.33 19.22 -21.79
CA ASP A 6 0.72 20.05 -21.19
C ASP A 6 0.18 20.92 -20.06
N LYS A 7 -1.03 21.44 -20.23
CA LYS A 7 -1.64 22.28 -19.21
C LYS A 7 -2.04 21.47 -17.99
N ILE A 8 -2.50 20.25 -18.20
CA ILE A 8 -2.87 19.36 -17.11
C ILE A 8 -1.64 19.02 -16.28
N PHE A 9 -0.54 18.70 -16.94
CA PHE A 9 0.70 18.35 -16.25
C PHE A 9 1.31 19.52 -15.48
N GLU A 10 0.96 20.73 -15.83
CA GLU A 10 1.45 21.92 -15.15
C GLU A 10 0.55 22.34 -14.00
N SER A 11 -0.65 21.77 -13.89
CA SER A 11 -1.58 22.17 -12.86
C SER A 11 -1.07 21.75 -11.47
N LYS A 12 -1.38 22.56 -10.47
CA LYS A 12 -1.00 22.27 -9.10
C LYS A 12 -1.67 20.98 -8.63
N GLU A 13 -2.92 20.78 -9.00
CA GLU A 13 -3.66 19.59 -8.60
C GLU A 13 -3.02 18.31 -9.12
N TYR A 14 -2.57 18.33 -10.36
CA TYR A 14 -1.89 17.19 -10.94
C TYR A 14 -0.56 16.92 -10.24
N LYS A 15 0.21 17.96 -9.97
CA LYS A 15 1.50 17.82 -9.29
C LYS A 15 1.32 17.27 -7.88
N ASP A 16 0.31 17.72 -7.17
CA ASP A 16 0.01 17.21 -5.83
C ASP A 16 -0.43 15.75 -5.90
N PHE A 17 -1.21 15.39 -6.90
CA PHE A 17 -1.63 14.01 -7.11
C PHE A 17 -0.43 13.10 -7.35
N VAL A 18 0.47 13.48 -8.26
CA VAL A 18 1.67 12.70 -8.56
C VAL A 18 2.53 12.52 -7.32
N LYS A 19 2.68 13.59 -6.55
CA LYS A 19 3.46 13.56 -5.32
C LYS A 19 2.90 12.55 -4.32
N ARG A 20 1.57 12.55 -4.16
CA ARG A 20 0.91 11.61 -3.25
C ARG A 20 1.08 10.17 -3.71
N VAL A 21 0.91 9.91 -5.00
CA VAL A 21 1.05 8.56 -5.55
C VAL A 21 2.47 8.05 -5.36
N VAL A 22 3.47 8.87 -5.64
CA VAL A 22 4.87 8.46 -5.47
C VAL A 22 5.18 8.18 -4.01
N ASN A 23 4.72 9.03 -3.09
CA ASN A 23 4.93 8.81 -1.67
C ASN A 23 4.24 7.56 -1.17
N TYR A 24 3.03 7.30 -1.66
CA TYR A 24 2.28 6.11 -1.30
C TYR A 24 2.99 4.86 -1.77
N ASP A 25 3.43 4.83 -3.03
CA ASP A 25 4.16 3.68 -3.58
C ASP A 25 5.42 3.39 -2.77
N SER A 26 6.15 4.43 -2.40
CA SER A 26 7.35 4.26 -1.58
C SER A 26 7.02 3.68 -0.20
N SER A 27 5.93 4.14 0.40
CA SER A 27 5.48 3.63 1.71
C SER A 27 5.00 2.19 1.61
N ILE A 28 4.29 1.84 0.53
CA ILE A 28 3.83 0.48 0.29
C ILE A 28 5.03 -0.47 0.17
N ILE A 29 6.04 -0.08 -0.58
CA ILE A 29 7.24 -0.92 -0.75
C ILE A 29 7.94 -1.15 0.58
N LYS A 30 8.12 -0.11 1.38
CA LYS A 30 8.75 -0.23 2.69
C LYS A 30 7.94 -1.10 3.63
N THR A 31 6.64 -0.90 3.65
CA THR A 31 5.74 -1.65 4.50
C THR A 31 5.72 -3.12 4.08
N SER A 32 5.65 -3.39 2.79
CA SER A 32 5.66 -4.75 2.26
C SER A 32 6.95 -5.48 2.66
N SER A 33 8.09 -4.82 2.52
CA SER A 33 9.38 -5.39 2.89
C SER A 33 9.44 -5.70 4.39
N PHE A 34 8.98 -4.78 5.23
CA PHE A 34 8.95 -4.96 6.66
C PHE A 34 8.10 -6.17 7.07
N LEU A 35 6.90 -6.27 6.47
CA LEU A 35 5.99 -7.37 6.79
C LEU A 35 6.58 -8.71 6.38
N LYS A 36 7.22 -8.75 5.22
CA LYS A 36 7.84 -9.98 4.75
C LYS A 36 8.99 -10.42 5.64
N GLU A 37 9.84 -9.48 6.05
CA GLU A 37 11.02 -9.80 6.84
C GLU A 37 10.69 -10.12 8.28
N ASN A 38 9.69 -9.48 8.86
CA ASN A 38 9.41 -9.60 10.29
C ASN A 38 8.26 -10.54 10.61
N PHE A 39 7.27 -10.64 9.72
CA PHE A 39 6.08 -11.46 9.97
C PHE A 39 5.86 -12.56 8.96
N ASN A 40 6.66 -12.59 7.89
CA ASN A 40 6.46 -13.52 6.76
C ASN A 40 5.07 -13.38 6.17
N VAL A 41 4.64 -12.14 5.98
CA VAL A 41 3.34 -11.81 5.42
C VAL A 41 3.54 -11.03 4.13
N ASP A 42 2.80 -11.43 3.09
CA ASP A 42 2.82 -10.74 1.81
C ASP A 42 1.71 -9.71 1.75
N LEU A 43 2.03 -8.53 1.23
CA LEU A 43 1.09 -7.43 1.08
C LEU A 43 0.86 -7.17 -0.41
N GLU A 44 -0.39 -7.06 -0.82
CA GLU A 44 -0.75 -6.70 -2.18
C GLU A 44 -1.81 -5.62 -2.18
N LEU A 45 -1.73 -4.73 -3.16
CA LEU A 45 -2.74 -3.70 -3.36
C LEU A 45 -3.62 -4.12 -4.52
N THR A 46 -4.93 -4.19 -4.29
CA THR A 46 -5.88 -4.59 -5.32
C THR A 46 -6.25 -3.42 -6.23
N GLU A 47 -6.87 -3.73 -7.36
CA GLU A 47 -7.34 -2.71 -8.28
C GLU A 47 -8.41 -1.80 -7.66
N ASN A 48 -9.13 -2.32 -6.66
CA ASN A 48 -10.17 -1.56 -5.98
C ASN A 48 -9.61 -0.63 -4.89
N GLY A 49 -8.32 -0.69 -4.64
CA GLY A 49 -7.71 0.13 -3.60
C GLY A 49 -7.70 -0.51 -2.23
N ASP A 50 -7.91 -1.82 -2.15
CA ASP A 50 -7.82 -2.54 -0.89
C ASP A 50 -6.44 -3.15 -0.73
N ILE A 51 -6.03 -3.33 0.52
CA ILE A 51 -4.79 -4.02 0.84
C ILE A 51 -5.13 -5.43 1.26
N THR A 52 -4.48 -6.43 0.66
CA THR A 52 -4.66 -7.82 1.06
C THR A 52 -3.38 -8.32 1.71
N LEU A 53 -3.54 -9.08 2.78
CA LEU A 53 -2.44 -9.67 3.54
C LEU A 53 -2.57 -11.18 3.50
N LYS A 54 -1.47 -11.86 3.18
CA LYS A 54 -1.44 -13.32 3.08
C LYS A 54 -0.22 -13.83 3.81
N ALA A 55 -0.41 -14.81 4.68
CA ALA A 55 0.70 -15.46 5.36
C ALA A 55 1.53 -16.25 4.35
N GLY A 56 2.85 -16.08 4.41
CA GLY A 56 3.76 -16.78 3.52
C GLY A 56 3.97 -18.22 3.96
N ASP A 57 4.63 -18.98 3.09
CA ASP A 57 4.96 -20.38 3.38
C ASP A 57 5.89 -20.45 4.59
N GLY A 58 5.63 -21.39 5.48
CA GLY A 58 6.44 -21.59 6.67
C GLY A 58 6.12 -20.65 7.82
N CYS A 59 5.06 -19.87 7.72
CA CYS A 59 4.64 -19.00 8.80
C CYS A 59 4.12 -19.84 9.97
N VAL A 60 4.71 -19.69 11.14
CA VAL A 60 4.42 -20.54 12.30
C VAL A 60 3.07 -20.23 12.91
N ASN A 61 2.74 -18.95 13.03
CA ASN A 61 1.47 -18.53 13.63
C ASN A 61 0.80 -17.53 12.69
N GLU A 62 0.09 -18.07 11.70
CA GLU A 62 -0.49 -17.27 10.64
C GLU A 62 -1.48 -16.24 11.16
N SER A 63 -2.36 -16.64 12.09
CA SER A 63 -3.38 -15.73 12.61
C SER A 63 -2.76 -14.52 13.30
N GLN A 64 -1.79 -14.76 14.17
CA GLN A 64 -1.14 -13.68 14.89
C GLN A 64 -0.31 -12.80 13.96
N SER A 65 0.40 -13.43 13.01
CA SER A 65 1.21 -12.69 12.05
C SER A 65 0.34 -11.77 11.18
N LEU A 66 -0.82 -12.25 10.76
CA LEU A 66 -1.74 -11.43 9.96
C LEU A 66 -2.30 -10.28 10.77
N LEU A 67 -2.64 -10.50 12.04
CA LEU A 67 -3.12 -9.42 12.91
C LEU A 67 -2.04 -8.37 13.15
N ASP A 68 -0.83 -8.81 13.41
CA ASP A 68 0.31 -7.90 13.62
C ASP A 68 0.60 -7.11 12.35
N ALA A 69 0.53 -7.75 11.19
CA ALA A 69 0.74 -7.09 9.91
C ALA A 69 -0.34 -6.05 9.65
N LYS A 70 -1.59 -6.38 9.93
CA LYS A 70 -2.71 -5.45 9.77
C LYS A 70 -2.53 -4.21 10.65
N GLU A 71 -2.12 -4.42 11.89
CA GLU A 71 -1.87 -3.30 12.81
C GLU A 71 -0.72 -2.43 12.30
N TYR A 72 0.35 -3.06 11.83
CA TYR A 72 1.47 -2.32 11.28
C TYR A 72 1.05 -1.47 10.07
N VAL A 73 0.24 -2.04 9.18
CA VAL A 73 -0.26 -1.30 8.02
C VAL A 73 -1.08 -0.09 8.47
N LYS A 74 -1.98 -0.29 9.42
CA LYS A 74 -2.83 0.81 9.91
C LYS A 74 -2.04 1.91 10.57
N ASN A 75 -0.94 1.58 11.22
CA ASN A 75 -0.12 2.56 11.93
C ASN A 75 0.89 3.27 11.03
N ASN A 76 1.25 2.68 9.89
CA ASN A 76 2.33 3.17 9.05
C ASN A 76 1.90 3.64 7.66
N LEU A 77 0.71 3.28 7.20
CA LEU A 77 0.15 3.76 5.94
C LEU A 77 -1.00 4.69 6.22
N ASP A 78 -1.07 5.76 5.44
CA ASP A 78 -2.15 6.74 5.55
C ASP A 78 -3.46 6.08 5.10
N PRO A 79 -4.50 6.08 5.94
CA PRO A 79 -5.79 5.48 5.58
C PRO A 79 -6.45 6.13 4.36
N ASP A 80 -6.01 7.29 3.93
CA ASP A 80 -6.53 7.93 2.71
C ASP A 80 -6.05 7.23 1.44
N TYR A 81 -5.05 6.36 1.53
CA TYR A 81 -4.47 5.70 0.36
C TYR A 81 -5.05 4.32 0.08
N TYR A 82 -5.86 3.77 0.98
CA TYR A 82 -6.48 2.48 0.77
C TYR A 82 -7.85 2.44 1.44
N ASN A 83 -8.69 1.50 1.01
CA ASN A 83 -10.05 1.37 1.54
C ASN A 83 -10.09 0.46 2.76
N GLU A 84 -9.68 -0.78 2.60
CA GLU A 84 -9.74 -1.78 3.66
C GLU A 84 -8.49 -2.64 3.65
N VAL A 85 -8.24 -3.29 4.77
CA VAL A 85 -7.20 -4.31 4.88
C VAL A 85 -7.89 -5.66 5.06
N LEU A 86 -7.66 -6.55 4.12
CA LEU A 86 -8.33 -7.85 4.06
C LEU A 86 -7.31 -8.98 4.20
N PHE A 87 -7.74 -10.09 4.76
CA PHE A 87 -6.92 -11.29 4.85
C PHE A 87 -7.32 -12.26 3.73
N ILE A 88 -6.35 -12.92 3.17
CA ILE A 88 -6.58 -13.96 2.17
C ILE A 88 -6.38 -15.33 2.81
#